data_1486045d46306ce6bdf718077717f4e6
#
_entry.id   1486045d46306ce6bdf718077717f4e6
#
_cell.length_a   1.000
_cell.length_b   1.000
_cell.length_c   1.000
_cell.angle_alpha   90.00
_cell.angle_beta   90.00
_cell.angle_gamma   90.00
#
_symmetry.space_group_name_H-M   'P 1'
#
loop_
_entity.id
_entity.type
_entity.pdbx_description
1 polymer ?
#
loop_
_entity_poly.entity_id
_entity_poly.type
_entity_poly.pdbx_seq_one_letter_code
_entity_poly.pdbx_strand_id
1 'polypeptide(L)'
;MKDEANLTFSHNLESVSSDDGMRFQREKFCPRVERAKKFLGETIAEARVLDIGIGYGSFLNILEQDYGIQNLCGMDPFPKSLEMSKKNTSADLRQGDIDDQEWPFSKPFDLITCFDVVEHLKIPSVFFTRSARYLKPGGLVLVTTPNKTLPYHMRKLPFIGKPDLNPTHINVRVPEYWRRLALGTGYEILDEWMGEHLTHIKFVPPLLSAALDKMGLDPRNIPGLNHFQQSFCLLLRKL
;
A
#
# COMPACT_ATOMS: atom_id res chain seq x y z
N MET A 1 1.35 18.18 16.62
CA MET A 1 1.71 17.11 15.66
C MET A 1 0.56 16.15 15.35
N LYS A 2 -0.34 15.77 16.29
CA LYS A 2 -1.54 14.96 15.99
C LYS A 2 -2.64 15.74 15.27
N ASP A 3 -2.71 17.06 15.43
CA ASP A 3 -3.76 17.91 14.87
C ASP A 3 -3.52 18.34 13.41
N GLU A 4 -2.26 18.46 12.98
CA GLU A 4 -1.93 18.81 11.58
C GLU A 4 -2.17 17.66 10.60
N ALA A 5 -1.98 16.41 11.04
CA ALA A 5 -2.37 15.24 10.24
C ALA A 5 -3.89 15.21 9.99
N ASN A 6 -4.69 15.71 10.96
CA ASN A 6 -6.14 15.82 10.82
C ASN A 6 -6.60 16.83 9.78
N LEU A 7 -5.86 17.91 9.54
CA LEU A 7 -6.21 18.96 8.57
C LEU A 7 -5.96 18.51 7.11
N THR A 8 -4.89 17.75 6.88
CA THR A 8 -4.58 17.22 5.55
C THR A 8 -5.60 16.16 5.11
N PHE A 9 -6.16 15.41 6.07
CA PHE A 9 -7.18 14.40 5.82
C PHE A 9 -8.54 14.98 5.36
N SER A 10 -8.92 16.17 5.82
CA SER A 10 -10.27 16.71 5.55
C SER A 10 -10.45 17.26 4.14
N HIS A 11 -9.39 17.73 3.49
CA HIS A 11 -9.48 18.35 2.15
C HIS A 11 -9.52 17.37 0.97
N ASN A 12 -9.20 16.08 1.20
CA ASN A 12 -9.14 15.08 0.12
C ASN A 12 -10.34 14.12 0.06
N LEU A 13 -11.31 14.20 0.99
CA LEU A 13 -12.36 13.19 1.10
C LEU A 13 -13.28 13.17 -0.12
N GLU A 14 -13.78 14.34 -0.52
CA GLU A 14 -14.69 14.45 -1.67
C GLU A 14 -14.01 14.04 -2.97
N SER A 15 -12.70 14.33 -3.11
CA SER A 15 -11.94 13.95 -4.30
C SER A 15 -11.68 12.44 -4.36
N VAL A 16 -11.48 11.77 -3.23
CA VAL A 16 -11.21 10.32 -3.20
C VAL A 16 -12.49 9.50 -3.41
N SER A 17 -13.64 10.00 -2.94
CA SER A 17 -14.94 9.33 -3.09
C SER A 17 -15.65 9.68 -4.39
N SER A 18 -15.11 10.59 -5.21
CA SER A 18 -15.61 10.88 -6.55
C SER A 18 -15.31 9.72 -7.51
N ASP A 19 -16.04 9.64 -8.62
CA ASP A 19 -15.82 8.61 -9.66
C ASP A 19 -14.38 8.63 -10.20
N ASP A 20 -13.82 9.83 -10.42
CA ASP A 20 -12.44 9.99 -10.85
C ASP A 20 -11.45 9.57 -9.75
N GLY A 21 -11.76 9.87 -8.49
CA GLY A 21 -10.96 9.43 -7.35
C GLY A 21 -10.95 7.91 -7.21
N MET A 22 -12.12 7.28 -7.29
CA MET A 22 -12.24 5.81 -7.23
C MET A 22 -11.60 5.13 -8.44
N ARG A 23 -11.68 5.71 -9.63
CA ARG A 23 -10.95 5.23 -10.80
C ARG A 23 -9.43 5.22 -10.54
N PHE A 24 -8.89 6.31 -10.02
CA PHE A 24 -7.47 6.39 -9.63
C PHE A 24 -7.10 5.34 -8.57
N GLN A 25 -7.96 5.11 -7.56
CA GLN A 25 -7.73 4.07 -6.56
C GLN A 25 -7.74 2.66 -7.18
N ARG A 26 -8.64 2.38 -8.13
CA ARG A 26 -8.64 1.11 -8.88
C ARG A 26 -7.35 0.92 -9.68
N GLU A 27 -6.91 1.93 -10.41
CA GLU A 27 -5.64 1.88 -11.16
C GLU A 27 -4.45 1.59 -10.23
N LYS A 28 -4.50 2.08 -8.99
CA LYS A 28 -3.48 1.84 -7.97
C LYS A 28 -3.57 0.44 -7.35
N PHE A 29 -4.75 0.00 -6.97
CA PHE A 29 -4.90 -1.18 -6.11
C PHE A 29 -5.20 -2.47 -6.89
N CYS A 30 -5.97 -2.44 -7.98
CA CYS A 30 -6.31 -3.65 -8.72
C CYS A 30 -5.09 -4.46 -9.20
N PRO A 31 -4.02 -3.86 -9.74
CA PRO A 31 -2.82 -4.62 -10.12
C PRO A 31 -2.17 -5.34 -8.93
N ARG A 32 -2.26 -4.77 -7.72
CA ARG A 32 -1.74 -5.37 -6.49
C ARG A 32 -2.57 -6.58 -6.08
N VAL A 33 -3.90 -6.46 -6.14
CA VAL A 33 -4.83 -7.56 -5.85
C VAL A 33 -4.64 -8.71 -6.84
N GLU A 34 -4.51 -8.41 -8.14
CA GLU A 34 -4.28 -9.44 -9.17
C GLU A 34 -2.95 -10.21 -8.96
N ARG A 35 -1.93 -9.56 -8.42
CA ARG A 35 -0.68 -10.24 -8.05
C ARG A 35 -0.88 -11.17 -6.85
N ALA A 36 -1.55 -10.69 -5.79
CA ALA A 36 -1.85 -11.51 -4.60
C ALA A 36 -2.77 -12.69 -4.94
N LYS A 37 -3.75 -12.49 -5.83
CA LYS A 37 -4.70 -13.50 -6.29
C LYS A 37 -4.02 -14.73 -6.88
N LYS A 38 -2.91 -14.57 -7.60
CA LYS A 38 -2.14 -15.69 -8.15
C LYS A 38 -1.67 -16.71 -7.09
N PHE A 39 -1.53 -16.26 -5.84
CA PHE A 39 -1.05 -17.06 -4.72
C PHE A 39 -2.14 -17.42 -3.72
N LEU A 40 -3.27 -16.69 -3.70
CA LEU A 40 -4.46 -17.01 -2.91
C LEU A 40 -5.34 -18.08 -3.58
N GLY A 41 -5.18 -18.29 -4.89
CA GLY A 41 -5.96 -19.24 -5.67
C GLY A 41 -7.34 -18.70 -6.09
N GLU A 42 -8.18 -19.59 -6.62
CA GLU A 42 -9.52 -19.25 -7.16
C GLU A 42 -10.51 -18.77 -6.08
N THR A 43 -10.21 -19.02 -4.82
CA THR A 43 -11.08 -18.74 -3.66
C THR A 43 -10.85 -17.36 -3.04
N ILE A 44 -10.33 -16.38 -3.82
CA ILE A 44 -10.08 -15.03 -3.27
C ILE A 44 -11.34 -14.40 -2.66
N ALA A 45 -12.53 -14.69 -3.19
CA ALA A 45 -13.80 -14.18 -2.65
C ALA A 45 -14.09 -14.70 -1.22
N GLU A 46 -13.54 -15.84 -0.83
CA GLU A 46 -13.68 -16.44 0.52
C GLU A 46 -12.56 -15.99 1.46
N ALA A 47 -11.53 -15.31 0.94
CA ALA A 47 -10.38 -14.89 1.72
C ALA A 47 -10.80 -13.91 2.84
N ARG A 48 -10.23 -14.13 4.02
CA ARG A 48 -10.31 -13.18 5.11
C ARG A 48 -9.16 -12.20 5.04
N VAL A 49 -9.46 -10.93 4.80
CA VAL A 49 -8.45 -9.88 4.55
C VAL A 49 -8.45 -8.86 5.68
N LEU A 50 -7.26 -8.46 6.12
CA LEU A 50 -7.06 -7.33 7.03
C LEU A 50 -6.27 -6.24 6.31
N ASP A 51 -6.82 -5.04 6.23
CA ASP A 51 -6.10 -3.85 5.80
C ASP A 51 -5.66 -3.02 7.01
N ILE A 52 -4.37 -2.69 7.07
CA ILE A 52 -3.76 -1.93 8.16
C ILE A 52 -3.38 -0.55 7.66
N GLY A 53 -3.88 0.49 8.36
CA GLY A 53 -3.77 1.87 7.89
C GLY A 53 -4.79 2.16 6.79
N ILE A 54 -6.06 1.90 7.10
CA ILE A 54 -7.18 1.87 6.14
C ILE A 54 -7.45 3.21 5.44
N GLY A 55 -6.97 4.33 5.99
CA GLY A 55 -7.21 5.66 5.43
C GLY A 55 -8.70 5.95 5.21
N TYR A 56 -9.14 6.07 3.97
CA TYR A 56 -10.55 6.30 3.59
C TYR A 56 -11.34 5.01 3.33
N GLY A 57 -10.73 3.83 3.48
CA GLY A 57 -11.38 2.55 3.20
C GLY A 57 -11.51 2.22 1.70
N SER A 58 -10.88 2.99 0.81
CA SER A 58 -11.00 2.81 -0.64
C SER A 58 -10.52 1.43 -1.10
N PHE A 59 -9.46 0.91 -0.50
CA PHE A 59 -8.96 -0.42 -0.82
C PHE A 59 -9.96 -1.50 -0.43
N LEU A 60 -10.51 -1.43 0.79
CA LEU A 60 -11.54 -2.37 1.25
C LEU A 60 -12.80 -2.28 0.39
N ASN A 61 -13.21 -1.08 -0.02
CA ASN A 61 -14.31 -0.90 -0.96
C ASN A 61 -14.07 -1.62 -2.29
N ILE A 62 -12.86 -1.49 -2.86
CA ILE A 62 -12.48 -2.18 -4.10
C ILE A 62 -12.55 -3.70 -3.92
N LEU A 63 -12.03 -4.23 -2.82
CA LEU A 63 -12.10 -5.67 -2.53
C LEU A 63 -13.54 -6.16 -2.44
N GLU A 64 -14.41 -5.37 -1.82
CA GLU A 64 -15.83 -5.67 -1.67
C GLU A 64 -16.59 -5.60 -3.00
N GLN A 65 -16.46 -4.50 -3.73
CA GLN A 65 -17.25 -4.23 -4.94
C GLN A 65 -16.71 -4.92 -6.20
N ASP A 66 -15.40 -4.94 -6.38
CA ASP A 66 -14.79 -5.42 -7.63
C ASP A 66 -14.34 -6.88 -7.54
N TYR A 67 -14.09 -7.43 -6.34
CA TYR A 67 -13.61 -8.80 -6.10
C TYR A 67 -14.60 -9.67 -5.32
N GLY A 68 -15.68 -9.11 -4.81
CA GLY A 68 -16.73 -9.84 -4.10
C GLY A 68 -16.30 -10.40 -2.73
N ILE A 69 -15.20 -9.91 -2.15
CA ILE A 69 -14.70 -10.39 -0.86
C ILE A 69 -15.59 -9.85 0.25
N GLN A 70 -16.15 -10.75 1.07
CA GLN A 70 -17.07 -10.40 2.16
C GLN A 70 -16.40 -10.38 3.54
N ASN A 71 -15.31 -11.13 3.72
CA ASN A 71 -14.63 -11.25 5.02
C ASN A 71 -13.54 -10.18 5.18
N LEU A 72 -13.95 -8.91 5.15
CA LEU A 72 -13.06 -7.77 5.20
C LEU A 72 -12.97 -7.20 6.62
N CYS A 73 -11.75 -6.94 7.04
CA CYS A 73 -11.42 -6.26 8.29
C CYS A 73 -10.49 -5.08 8.01
N GLY A 74 -10.57 -4.06 8.83
CA GLY A 74 -9.68 -2.91 8.75
C GLY A 74 -9.24 -2.41 10.12
N MET A 75 -8.00 -1.94 10.21
CA MET A 75 -7.43 -1.40 11.45
C MET A 75 -6.73 -0.06 11.18
N ASP A 76 -6.99 0.91 12.05
CA ASP A 76 -6.34 2.23 12.00
C ASP A 76 -6.27 2.82 13.42
N PRO A 77 -5.18 3.48 13.81
CA PRO A 77 -5.07 4.09 15.14
C PRO A 77 -5.95 5.34 15.29
N PHE A 78 -6.37 5.96 14.17
CA PHE A 78 -7.12 7.21 14.18
C PHE A 78 -8.63 6.98 14.08
N PRO A 79 -9.43 7.39 15.10
CA PRO A 79 -10.90 7.27 15.07
C PRO A 79 -11.54 7.93 13.84
N LYS A 80 -10.95 9.02 13.35
CA LYS A 80 -11.44 9.75 12.18
C LYS A 80 -11.32 8.92 10.89
N SER A 81 -10.23 8.20 10.71
CA SER A 81 -10.08 7.26 9.57
C SER A 81 -11.18 6.20 9.59
N LEU A 82 -11.46 5.64 10.77
CA LEU A 82 -12.53 4.65 10.94
C LEU A 82 -13.91 5.22 10.62
N GLU A 83 -14.22 6.43 11.11
CA GLU A 83 -15.49 7.08 10.83
C GLU A 83 -15.70 7.34 9.34
N MET A 84 -14.64 7.75 8.66
CA MET A 84 -14.68 8.02 7.23
C MET A 84 -14.78 6.73 6.40
N SER A 85 -14.03 5.70 6.77
CA SER A 85 -14.06 4.41 6.07
C SER A 85 -15.39 3.69 6.18
N LYS A 86 -16.12 3.84 7.29
CA LYS A 86 -17.48 3.30 7.48
C LYS A 86 -18.48 3.77 6.42
N LYS A 87 -18.21 4.89 5.74
CA LYS A 87 -19.07 5.40 4.65
C LYS A 87 -18.80 4.71 3.32
N ASN A 88 -17.64 4.06 3.20
CA ASN A 88 -17.13 3.53 1.93
C ASN A 88 -17.12 2.00 1.87
N THR A 89 -17.15 1.30 3.00
CA THR A 89 -17.09 -0.16 3.06
C THR A 89 -17.90 -0.72 4.21
N SER A 90 -18.39 -1.95 4.06
CA SER A 90 -19.09 -2.72 5.11
C SER A 90 -18.14 -3.55 6.00
N ALA A 91 -16.83 -3.45 5.81
CA ALA A 91 -15.82 -4.19 6.55
C ALA A 91 -15.92 -4.01 8.09
N ASP A 92 -15.45 -5.02 8.84
CA ASP A 92 -15.29 -4.92 10.31
C ASP A 92 -14.10 -4.01 10.64
N LEU A 93 -14.40 -2.74 10.95
CA LEU A 93 -13.40 -1.71 11.20
C LEU A 93 -13.18 -1.51 12.71
N ARG A 94 -11.93 -1.64 13.13
CA ARG A 94 -11.56 -1.54 14.55
C ARG A 94 -10.40 -0.57 14.76
N GLN A 95 -10.45 0.15 15.88
CA GLN A 95 -9.31 0.96 16.31
C GLN A 95 -8.20 0.05 16.84
N GLY A 96 -6.98 0.29 16.39
CA GLY A 96 -5.77 -0.41 16.85
C GLY A 96 -4.53 0.15 16.18
N ASP A 97 -3.41 0.02 16.87
CA ASP A 97 -2.10 0.43 16.38
C ASP A 97 -1.24 -0.81 16.09
N ILE A 98 -0.35 -0.70 15.09
CA ILE A 98 0.64 -1.74 14.82
C ILE A 98 1.51 -2.00 16.06
N ASP A 99 1.79 -0.96 16.84
CA ASP A 99 2.61 -1.03 18.05
C ASP A 99 1.87 -1.63 19.27
N ASP A 100 0.55 -1.87 19.22
CA ASP A 100 -0.19 -2.55 20.27
C ASP A 100 0.27 -4.00 20.44
N GLN A 101 0.30 -4.51 21.67
CA GLN A 101 0.71 -5.90 21.94
C GLN A 101 -0.18 -6.91 21.23
N GLU A 102 -1.48 -6.62 21.18
CA GLU A 102 -2.49 -7.45 20.51
C GLU A 102 -3.33 -6.56 19.59
N TRP A 103 -3.54 -7.05 18.37
CA TRP A 103 -4.47 -6.44 17.44
C TRP A 103 -5.91 -6.87 17.76
N PRO A 104 -6.91 -6.04 17.46
CA PRO A 104 -8.28 -6.26 17.93
C PRO A 104 -9.04 -7.38 17.18
N PHE A 105 -8.35 -8.38 16.65
CA PHE A 105 -8.91 -9.49 15.91
C PHE A 105 -8.42 -10.83 16.46
N SER A 106 -9.33 -11.81 16.57
CA SER A 106 -9.01 -13.13 17.11
C SER A 106 -8.85 -14.24 16.07
N LYS A 107 -9.45 -14.05 14.88
CA LYS A 107 -9.38 -15.07 13.81
C LYS A 107 -8.25 -14.72 12.84
N PRO A 108 -7.45 -15.71 12.39
CA PRO A 108 -6.36 -15.48 11.46
C PRO A 108 -6.84 -15.07 10.06
N PHE A 109 -5.95 -14.42 9.30
CA PHE A 109 -6.20 -13.88 7.98
C PHE A 109 -5.50 -14.68 6.89
N ASP A 110 -6.08 -14.69 5.69
CA ASP A 110 -5.46 -15.20 4.47
C ASP A 110 -4.51 -14.17 3.87
N LEU A 111 -4.88 -12.88 3.97
CA LEU A 111 -4.11 -11.77 3.48
C LEU A 111 -4.13 -10.63 4.49
N ILE A 112 -2.96 -10.06 4.77
CA ILE A 112 -2.80 -8.79 5.48
C ILE A 112 -2.18 -7.79 4.51
N THR A 113 -2.79 -6.62 4.37
CA THR A 113 -2.29 -5.51 3.56
C THR A 113 -1.84 -4.34 4.42
N CYS A 114 -0.81 -3.62 3.96
CA CYS A 114 -0.27 -2.47 4.66
C CYS A 114 0.36 -1.52 3.63
N PHE A 115 -0.38 -0.48 3.24
CA PHE A 115 0.02 0.39 2.15
C PHE A 115 0.48 1.75 2.64
N ASP A 116 1.74 2.07 2.41
CA ASP A 116 2.35 3.36 2.73
C ASP A 116 2.20 3.70 4.25
N VAL A 117 2.45 2.70 5.12
CA VAL A 117 2.35 2.80 6.60
C VAL A 117 3.66 2.42 7.28
N VAL A 118 4.38 1.39 6.80
CA VAL A 118 5.55 0.84 7.50
C VAL A 118 6.70 1.85 7.64
N GLU A 119 6.77 2.83 6.77
CA GLU A 119 7.73 3.94 6.84
C GLU A 119 7.48 4.91 7.98
N HIS A 120 6.29 4.91 8.54
CA HIS A 120 5.93 5.74 9.70
C HIS A 120 6.28 5.08 11.04
N LEU A 121 6.54 3.77 11.05
CA LEU A 121 6.83 3.02 12.27
C LEU A 121 8.24 3.34 12.79
N LYS A 122 8.38 3.47 14.10
CA LYS A 122 9.70 3.61 14.74
C LYS A 122 10.53 2.35 14.55
N ILE A 123 9.90 1.20 14.65
CA ILE A 123 10.51 -0.13 14.55
C ILE A 123 9.73 -0.96 13.52
N PRO A 124 10.05 -0.87 12.21
CA PRO A 124 9.29 -1.54 11.15
C PRO A 124 9.20 -3.08 11.29
N SER A 125 10.18 -3.73 11.96
CA SER A 125 10.13 -5.18 12.20
C SER A 125 8.92 -5.62 13.05
N VAL A 126 8.36 -4.71 13.84
CA VAL A 126 7.16 -4.99 14.66
C VAL A 126 5.98 -5.36 13.75
N PHE A 127 5.79 -4.66 12.63
CA PHE A 127 4.74 -5.01 11.67
C PHE A 127 4.88 -6.46 11.18
N PHE A 128 6.07 -6.84 10.70
CA PHE A 128 6.30 -8.18 10.15
C PHE A 128 6.16 -9.28 11.21
N THR A 129 6.71 -9.07 12.40
CA THR A 129 6.63 -10.04 13.48
C THR A 129 5.19 -10.23 13.99
N ARG A 130 4.41 -9.15 14.06
CA ARG A 130 3.02 -9.22 14.52
C ARG A 130 2.10 -9.76 13.44
N SER A 131 2.20 -9.31 12.20
CA SER A 131 1.38 -9.84 11.11
C SER A 131 1.51 -11.36 10.98
N ALA A 132 2.72 -11.92 11.23
CA ALA A 132 2.91 -13.37 11.25
C ALA A 132 2.04 -14.09 12.29
N ARG A 133 1.69 -13.47 13.41
CA ARG A 133 0.82 -14.08 14.44
C ARG A 133 -0.64 -14.13 14.00
N TYR A 134 -1.06 -13.17 13.18
CA TYR A 134 -2.44 -13.03 12.72
C TYR A 134 -2.70 -13.67 11.35
N LEU A 135 -1.66 -14.21 10.70
CA LEU A 135 -1.81 -14.94 9.45
C LEU A 135 -2.05 -16.43 9.68
N LYS A 136 -2.88 -17.02 8.83
CA LYS A 136 -2.93 -18.47 8.66
C LYS A 136 -1.56 -19.02 8.24
N PRO A 137 -1.26 -20.30 8.45
CA PRO A 137 -0.11 -20.95 7.81
C PRO A 137 -0.18 -20.75 6.29
N GLY A 138 0.92 -20.28 5.67
CA GLY A 138 0.95 -19.92 4.25
C GLY A 138 0.20 -18.66 3.86
N GLY A 139 -0.36 -17.93 4.83
CA GLY A 139 -1.04 -16.65 4.59
C GLY A 139 -0.09 -15.57 4.08
N LEU A 140 -0.63 -14.56 3.40
CA LEU A 140 0.11 -13.57 2.64
C LEU A 140 0.15 -12.21 3.34
N VAL A 141 1.25 -11.48 3.11
CA VAL A 141 1.37 -10.04 3.39
C VAL A 141 1.64 -9.31 2.08
N LEU A 142 0.91 -8.24 1.86
CA LEU A 142 1.16 -7.30 0.77
C LEU A 142 1.45 -5.92 1.37
N VAL A 143 2.70 -5.48 1.23
CA VAL A 143 3.16 -4.21 1.80
C VAL A 143 3.71 -3.29 0.72
N THR A 144 3.41 -2.00 0.85
CA THR A 144 4.04 -0.95 0.03
C THR A 144 4.66 0.13 0.89
N THR A 145 5.71 0.74 0.38
CA THR A 145 6.43 1.82 1.05
C THR A 145 7.15 2.69 0.01
N PRO A 146 7.46 3.96 0.31
CA PRO A 146 8.24 4.79 -0.58
C PRO A 146 9.60 4.17 -0.92
N ASN A 147 9.94 4.22 -2.20
CA ASN A 147 11.21 3.70 -2.72
C ASN A 147 12.34 4.71 -2.58
N LYS A 148 13.27 4.50 -1.64
CA LYS A 148 14.44 5.37 -1.42
C LYS A 148 15.58 5.06 -2.40
N THR A 149 15.32 5.06 -3.68
CA THR A 149 16.36 4.95 -4.72
C THR A 149 16.81 6.34 -5.22
N LEU A 150 17.70 6.36 -6.21
CA LEU A 150 18.21 7.61 -6.80
C LEU A 150 17.10 8.62 -7.15
N PRO A 151 15.96 8.24 -7.76
CA PRO A 151 14.86 9.16 -8.02
C PRO A 151 14.28 9.84 -6.78
N TYR A 152 14.22 9.15 -5.65
CA TYR A 152 13.81 9.77 -4.38
C TYR A 152 14.73 10.93 -3.99
N HIS A 153 16.05 10.77 -4.19
CA HIS A 153 17.02 11.82 -3.94
C HIS A 153 16.99 12.93 -4.99
N MET A 154 16.77 12.58 -6.26
CA MET A 154 16.64 13.55 -7.36
C MET A 154 15.41 14.47 -7.19
N ARG A 155 14.34 13.99 -6.55
CA ARG A 155 13.15 14.81 -6.22
C ARG A 155 13.45 16.00 -5.31
N LYS A 156 14.58 15.98 -4.60
CA LYS A 156 15.06 17.12 -3.79
C LYS A 156 15.68 18.23 -4.63
N LEU A 157 15.99 17.96 -5.88
CA LEU A 157 16.52 18.99 -6.78
C LEU A 157 15.39 19.89 -7.28
N PRO A 158 15.59 21.24 -7.30
CA PRO A 158 14.51 22.21 -7.46
C PRO A 158 13.73 22.12 -8.78
N PHE A 159 14.27 21.42 -9.79
CA PHE A 159 13.64 21.30 -11.12
C PHE A 159 13.11 19.90 -11.45
N ILE A 160 13.36 18.90 -10.60
CA ILE A 160 13.12 17.48 -10.94
C ILE A 160 11.89 16.89 -10.23
N GLY A 161 11.46 17.45 -9.11
CA GLY A 161 10.28 16.97 -8.42
C GLY A 161 10.01 17.66 -7.10
N LYS A 162 8.93 17.25 -6.43
CA LYS A 162 8.64 17.72 -5.08
C LYS A 162 9.35 16.80 -4.09
N PRO A 163 10.16 17.32 -3.16
CA PRO A 163 10.72 16.50 -2.08
C PRO A 163 9.58 15.87 -1.26
N ASP A 164 9.85 14.74 -0.67
CA ASP A 164 9.00 14.17 0.37
C ASP A 164 9.14 15.07 1.61
N LEU A 165 8.10 15.83 1.88
CA LEU A 165 8.05 16.79 2.99
C LEU A 165 7.23 16.24 4.17
N ASN A 166 6.76 14.97 4.08
CA ASN A 166 6.01 14.38 5.16
C ASN A 166 6.94 14.11 6.37
N PRO A 167 6.80 14.86 7.48
CA PRO A 167 7.68 14.71 8.64
C PRO A 167 7.49 13.37 9.35
N THR A 168 6.40 12.66 9.05
CA THR A 168 6.10 11.36 9.66
C THR A 168 6.76 10.19 8.92
N HIS A 169 7.34 10.42 7.72
CA HIS A 169 8.13 9.43 6.98
C HIS A 169 9.52 9.23 7.59
N ILE A 170 9.58 8.59 8.74
CA ILE A 170 10.82 8.44 9.53
C ILE A 170 11.70 7.26 9.05
N ASN A 171 11.13 6.29 8.35
CA ASN A 171 11.81 5.09 7.88
C ASN A 171 11.69 4.85 6.36
N VAL A 172 11.86 5.88 5.54
CA VAL A 172 12.01 5.67 4.09
C VAL A 172 13.35 5.00 3.83
N ARG A 173 13.33 3.76 3.33
CA ARG A 173 14.50 2.89 3.15
C ARG A 173 14.61 2.39 1.72
N VAL A 174 15.79 1.86 1.37
CA VAL A 174 16.03 1.18 0.09
C VAL A 174 15.33 -0.19 0.08
N PRO A 175 14.95 -0.74 -1.09
CA PRO A 175 14.30 -2.04 -1.21
C PRO A 175 15.00 -3.17 -0.47
N GLU A 176 16.32 -3.20 -0.52
CA GLU A 176 17.13 -4.23 0.16
C GLU A 176 16.92 -4.28 1.68
N TYR A 177 16.67 -3.14 2.32
CA TYR A 177 16.35 -3.11 3.75
C TYR A 177 15.05 -3.89 4.03
N TRP A 178 14.02 -3.66 3.22
CA TRP A 178 12.71 -4.28 3.39
C TRP A 178 12.75 -5.79 3.11
N ARG A 179 13.51 -6.22 2.08
CA ARG A 179 13.74 -7.64 1.80
C ARG A 179 14.37 -8.36 2.98
N ARG A 180 15.48 -7.82 3.50
CA ARG A 180 16.19 -8.40 4.66
C ARG A 180 15.30 -8.46 5.88
N LEU A 181 14.49 -7.43 6.10
CA LEU A 181 13.57 -7.38 7.22
C LEU A 181 12.50 -8.47 7.11
N ALA A 182 11.87 -8.63 5.95
CA ALA A 182 10.87 -9.66 5.70
C ALA A 182 11.46 -11.07 5.86
N LEU A 183 12.60 -11.35 5.21
CA LEU A 183 13.27 -12.64 5.33
C LEU A 183 13.71 -12.96 6.76
N GLY A 184 14.24 -11.96 7.49
CA GLY A 184 14.66 -12.11 8.88
C GLY A 184 13.52 -12.28 9.89
N THR A 185 12.27 -12.08 9.48
CA THR A 185 11.07 -12.22 10.32
C THR A 185 10.18 -13.40 9.95
N GLY A 186 10.69 -14.35 9.14
CA GLY A 186 9.99 -15.60 8.83
C GLY A 186 9.04 -15.52 7.64
N TYR A 187 9.36 -14.69 6.65
CA TYR A 187 8.63 -14.62 5.39
C TYR A 187 9.48 -15.09 4.22
N GLU A 188 8.81 -15.66 3.23
CA GLU A 188 9.30 -15.89 1.88
C GLU A 188 8.82 -14.73 0.99
N ILE A 189 9.67 -14.25 0.09
CA ILE A 189 9.29 -13.24 -0.91
C ILE A 189 8.74 -13.98 -2.14
N LEU A 190 7.45 -13.78 -2.42
CA LEU A 190 6.79 -14.38 -3.58
C LEU A 190 6.90 -13.51 -4.83
N ASP A 191 6.78 -12.20 -4.65
CA ASP A 191 6.86 -11.22 -5.73
C ASP A 191 7.32 -9.88 -5.16
N GLU A 192 8.02 -9.12 -5.98
CA GLU A 192 8.40 -7.75 -5.67
C GLU A 192 8.37 -6.89 -6.93
N TRP A 193 7.91 -5.66 -6.79
CA TRP A 193 7.87 -4.74 -7.92
C TRP A 193 7.94 -3.29 -7.45
N MET A 194 8.26 -2.42 -8.38
CA MET A 194 8.13 -0.98 -8.19
C MET A 194 6.71 -0.56 -8.55
N GLY A 195 6.12 0.29 -7.73
CA GLY A 195 4.71 0.68 -7.84
C GLY A 195 4.39 1.62 -9.01
N GLU A 196 3.15 1.73 -9.32
CA GLU A 196 2.45 1.94 -10.57
C GLU A 196 2.54 3.36 -11.19
N HIS A 197 3.08 4.38 -10.53
CA HIS A 197 2.99 5.76 -11.05
C HIS A 197 4.32 6.41 -11.35
N LEU A 198 4.63 6.53 -12.65
CA LEU A 198 5.60 7.48 -13.20
C LEU A 198 5.06 8.94 -13.21
N THR A 199 3.81 9.15 -12.81
CA THR A 199 3.03 10.37 -13.05
C THR A 199 3.56 11.65 -12.39
N HIS A 200 4.64 11.58 -11.61
CA HIS A 200 5.25 12.76 -11.00
C HIS A 200 6.69 13.01 -11.41
N ILE A 201 7.21 12.29 -12.40
CA ILE A 201 8.38 12.78 -13.10
C ILE A 201 7.89 13.87 -14.07
N LYS A 202 7.87 15.12 -13.62
CA LYS A 202 7.61 16.27 -14.48
C LYS A 202 8.58 16.38 -15.66
N PHE A 203 9.43 15.39 -15.86
CA PHE A 203 10.51 15.35 -16.83
C PHE A 203 10.41 14.23 -17.88
N VAL A 204 9.37 13.40 -17.86
CA VAL A 204 9.01 12.73 -19.12
C VAL A 204 8.30 13.81 -19.93
N PRO A 205 8.94 14.37 -20.99
CA PRO A 205 8.25 15.36 -21.80
C PRO A 205 6.91 14.76 -22.22
N PRO A 206 5.81 15.54 -22.23
CA PRO A 206 4.51 15.06 -22.68
C PRO A 206 4.58 14.36 -24.06
N LEU A 207 5.53 14.80 -24.90
CA LEU A 207 5.88 14.19 -26.18
C LEU A 207 6.43 12.75 -26.05
N LEU A 208 7.23 12.45 -25.00
CA LEU A 208 7.78 11.10 -24.81
C LEU A 208 6.73 10.18 -24.21
N SER A 209 5.88 10.66 -23.31
CA SER A 209 4.74 9.89 -22.81
C SER A 209 3.78 9.55 -23.95
N ALA A 210 3.40 10.54 -24.77
CA ALA A 210 2.55 10.34 -25.93
C ALA A 210 3.18 9.44 -27.02
N ALA A 211 4.51 9.46 -27.16
CA ALA A 211 5.22 8.58 -28.09
C ALA A 211 5.23 7.13 -27.57
N LEU A 212 5.46 6.92 -26.29
CA LEU A 212 5.43 5.60 -25.67
C LEU A 212 4.02 5.00 -25.72
N ASP A 213 2.99 5.79 -25.44
CA ASP A 213 1.58 5.39 -25.56
C ASP A 213 1.21 5.00 -27.01
N LYS A 214 1.66 5.77 -28.01
CA LYS A 214 1.47 5.44 -29.43
C LYS A 214 2.19 4.16 -29.87
N MET A 215 3.31 3.85 -29.24
CA MET A 215 4.08 2.62 -29.51
C MET A 215 3.55 1.41 -28.74
N GLY A 216 2.51 1.58 -27.90
CA GLY A 216 2.00 0.52 -27.04
C GLY A 216 3.03 0.08 -25.98
N LEU A 217 4.04 0.91 -25.70
CA LEU A 217 5.08 0.64 -24.73
C LEU A 217 4.66 1.23 -23.40
N ASP A 218 4.35 0.37 -22.46
CA ASP A 218 4.15 0.78 -21.06
C ASP A 218 5.52 1.10 -20.45
N PRO A 219 5.76 2.37 -20.01
CA PRO A 219 7.01 2.77 -19.37
C PRO A 219 7.37 1.91 -18.16
N ARG A 220 6.36 1.26 -17.53
CA ARG A 220 6.53 0.35 -16.40
C ARG A 220 7.31 -0.92 -16.76
N ASN A 221 7.25 -1.31 -18.03
CA ASN A 221 7.90 -2.51 -18.55
C ASN A 221 9.27 -2.23 -19.18
N ILE A 222 9.71 -0.97 -19.21
CA ILE A 222 11.02 -0.63 -19.78
C ILE A 222 12.10 -0.85 -18.72
N PRO A 223 13.06 -1.78 -18.95
CA PRO A 223 14.17 -2.03 -18.05
C PRO A 223 14.92 -0.74 -17.72
N GLY A 224 15.11 -0.47 -16.42
CA GLY A 224 15.78 0.75 -15.95
C GLY A 224 14.84 1.93 -15.63
N LEU A 225 13.66 2.05 -16.27
CA LEU A 225 12.66 3.06 -15.90
C LEU A 225 11.84 2.67 -14.67
N ASN A 226 11.72 1.37 -14.38
CA ASN A 226 11.06 0.86 -13.18
C ASN A 226 11.71 1.37 -11.88
N HIS A 227 13.02 1.66 -11.88
CA HIS A 227 13.70 2.26 -10.73
C HIS A 227 13.26 3.68 -10.41
N PHE A 228 12.55 4.35 -11.32
CA PHE A 228 12.01 5.70 -11.13
C PHE A 228 10.62 5.71 -10.48
N GLN A 229 10.04 4.55 -10.23
CA GLN A 229 8.74 4.45 -9.56
C GLN A 229 8.86 4.78 -8.07
N GLN A 230 7.80 5.39 -7.52
CA GLN A 230 7.84 6.00 -6.21
C GLN A 230 7.67 5.01 -5.07
N SER A 231 6.98 3.90 -5.31
CA SER A 231 6.66 2.91 -4.28
C SER A 231 7.41 1.61 -4.57
N PHE A 232 7.84 0.96 -3.53
CA PHE A 232 8.33 -0.41 -3.52
C PHE A 232 7.27 -1.32 -2.92
N CYS A 233 6.94 -2.39 -3.60
CA CYS A 233 5.90 -3.34 -3.21
C CYS A 233 6.52 -4.71 -2.96
N LEU A 234 6.09 -5.38 -1.89
CA LEU A 234 6.46 -6.75 -1.53
C LEU A 234 5.21 -7.59 -1.32
N LEU A 235 5.15 -8.74 -1.97
CA LEU A 235 4.21 -9.81 -1.68
C LEU A 235 4.96 -10.96 -1.01
N LEU A 236 4.55 -11.28 0.19
CA LEU A 236 5.23 -12.18 1.10
C LEU A 236 4.32 -13.34 1.50
N ARG A 237 4.89 -14.52 1.75
CA ARG A 237 4.22 -15.66 2.37
C ARG A 237 4.82 -15.95 3.73
N LYS A 238 3.98 -16.16 4.72
CA LYS A 238 4.39 -16.66 6.03
C LYS A 238 4.90 -18.10 5.90
N LEU A 239 6.12 -18.35 6.38
CA LEU A 239 6.72 -19.67 6.49
C LEU A 239 6.16 -20.48 7.67
#